data_542bb260a443093f4e47025e34fe7a28
#
_entry.id   542bb260a443093f4e47025e34fe7a28
#
_cell.length_a   1.000
_cell.length_b   1.000
_cell.length_c   1.000
_cell.angle_alpha   90.00
_cell.angle_beta   90.00
_cell.angle_gamma   90.00
#
_symmetry.space_group_name_H-M   'P 1'
#
loop_
_entity.id
_entity.type
_entity.pdbx_description
1 polymer ?
#
loop_
_entity_poly.entity_id
_entity_poly.type
_entity_poly.pdbx_seq_one_letter_code
_entity_poly.pdbx_strand_id
1 'polypeptide(L)'
;MVKFNEFFEETITNERGVECSYFNFSGAERKAIDLAMIFTFQDIRRAQANVWLNLSVFDELLDSSLDEKGIELVLDIIRERVEKYQEAIYIISHRKESMKYCTSGEIVFLEKKNGITVRSTTFNNE
;
A
#
# COMPACT_ATOMS: atom_id res chain seq x y z
N MET A 1 7.34 -7.77 -14.15
CA MET A 1 5.99 -8.37 -14.31
C MET A 1 5.90 -9.61 -13.43
N VAL A 2 4.78 -9.80 -12.75
CA VAL A 2 4.51 -11.00 -11.94
C VAL A 2 3.46 -11.83 -12.66
N LYS A 3 3.67 -13.14 -12.77
CA LYS A 3 2.70 -14.11 -13.31
C LYS A 3 2.51 -15.25 -12.32
N PHE A 4 1.31 -15.79 -12.28
CA PHE A 4 1.01 -17.01 -11.53
C PHE A 4 0.64 -18.14 -12.50
N ASN A 5 1.08 -19.35 -12.16
CA ASN A 5 0.62 -20.55 -12.83
C ASN A 5 -0.66 -21.09 -12.17
N GLU A 6 -1.17 -22.23 -12.65
CA GLU A 6 -2.37 -22.88 -12.11
C GLU A 6 -2.20 -23.43 -10.68
N PHE A 7 -0.97 -23.53 -10.18
CA PHE A 7 -0.63 -23.95 -8.81
C PHE A 7 -0.34 -22.76 -7.89
N PHE A 8 -0.58 -21.51 -8.35
CA PHE A 8 -0.26 -20.27 -7.64
C PHE A 8 1.24 -20.07 -7.34
N GLU A 9 2.11 -20.68 -8.14
CA GLU A 9 3.53 -20.39 -8.08
C GLU A 9 3.81 -19.13 -8.89
N GLU A 10 4.52 -18.17 -8.26
CA GLU A 10 4.86 -16.91 -8.91
C GLU A 10 6.09 -17.04 -9.79
N THR A 11 6.06 -16.39 -10.93
CA THR A 11 7.22 -16.08 -11.77
C THR A 11 7.37 -14.59 -11.91
N ILE A 12 8.48 -14.04 -11.47
CA ILE A 12 8.77 -12.61 -11.54
C ILE A 12 9.80 -12.37 -12.64
N THR A 13 9.47 -11.48 -13.56
CA THR A 13 10.40 -11.10 -14.64
C THR A 13 10.73 -9.61 -14.54
N ASN A 14 12.01 -9.26 -14.75
CA ASN A 14 12.44 -7.87 -14.82
C ASN A 14 12.01 -7.21 -16.17
N GLU A 15 12.39 -5.95 -16.36
CA GLU A 15 12.07 -5.19 -17.59
C GLU A 15 12.66 -5.81 -18.87
N ARG A 16 13.72 -6.60 -18.75
CA ARG A 16 14.36 -7.32 -19.87
C ARG A 16 13.75 -8.69 -20.13
N GLY A 17 12.69 -9.07 -19.41
CA GLY A 17 12.03 -10.36 -19.52
C GLY A 17 12.80 -11.52 -18.89
N VAL A 18 13.86 -11.24 -18.12
CA VAL A 18 14.65 -12.26 -17.42
C VAL A 18 13.96 -12.60 -16.10
N GLU A 19 13.83 -13.90 -15.82
CA GLU A 19 13.28 -14.40 -14.56
C GLU A 19 14.20 -14.05 -13.39
N CYS A 20 13.60 -13.55 -12.31
CA CYS A 20 14.29 -13.09 -11.12
C CYS A 20 13.65 -13.69 -9.88
N SER A 21 14.46 -13.97 -8.86
CA SER A 21 13.94 -14.33 -7.53
C SER A 21 13.39 -13.08 -6.85
N TYR A 22 12.29 -13.22 -6.11
CA TYR A 22 11.73 -12.17 -5.24
C TYR A 22 12.80 -11.54 -4.32
N PHE A 23 13.74 -12.34 -3.84
CA PHE A 23 14.81 -11.87 -2.95
C PHE A 23 15.87 -11.01 -3.63
N ASN A 24 15.89 -10.96 -4.96
CA ASN A 24 16.83 -10.12 -5.71
C ASN A 24 16.37 -8.65 -5.78
N PHE A 25 15.14 -8.35 -5.33
CA PHE A 25 14.56 -7.00 -5.34
C PHE A 25 14.85 -6.25 -4.04
N SER A 26 14.95 -4.94 -4.13
CA SER A 26 15.04 -4.04 -2.98
C SER A 26 13.78 -4.11 -2.11
N GLY A 27 13.84 -3.60 -0.87
CA GLY A 27 12.69 -3.56 0.01
C GLY A 27 11.48 -2.84 -0.60
N ALA A 28 11.72 -1.72 -1.29
CA ALA A 28 10.69 -0.95 -1.97
C ALA A 28 10.05 -1.72 -3.13
N GLU A 29 10.87 -2.34 -3.98
CA GLU A 29 10.38 -3.14 -5.11
C GLU A 29 9.58 -4.35 -4.63
N ARG A 30 10.02 -5.02 -3.56
CA ARG A 30 9.25 -6.13 -2.94
C ARG A 30 7.89 -5.65 -2.44
N LYS A 31 7.82 -4.50 -1.75
CA LYS A 31 6.54 -3.92 -1.33
C LYS A 31 5.63 -3.59 -2.50
N ALA A 32 6.18 -3.05 -3.58
CA ALA A 32 5.41 -2.80 -4.80
C ALA A 32 4.86 -4.09 -5.43
N ILE A 33 5.66 -5.15 -5.44
CA ILE A 33 5.24 -6.48 -5.90
C ILE A 33 4.12 -7.01 -5.01
N ASP A 34 4.27 -6.95 -3.68
CA ASP A 34 3.28 -7.44 -2.71
C ASP A 34 1.94 -6.70 -2.87
N LEU A 35 1.98 -5.37 -3.02
CA LEU A 35 0.78 -4.56 -3.29
C LEU A 35 0.11 -4.93 -4.61
N ALA A 36 0.89 -5.09 -5.68
CA ALA A 36 0.37 -5.50 -6.97
C ALA A 36 -0.33 -6.86 -6.88
N MET A 37 0.24 -7.79 -6.11
CA MET A 37 -0.38 -9.10 -5.85
C MET A 37 -1.69 -8.97 -5.07
N ILE A 38 -1.70 -8.21 -3.96
CA ILE A 38 -2.90 -7.98 -3.15
C ILE A 38 -4.02 -7.39 -4.03
N PHE A 39 -3.73 -6.36 -4.80
CA PHE A 39 -4.71 -5.72 -5.68
C PHE A 39 -5.18 -6.64 -6.81
N THR A 40 -4.30 -7.48 -7.35
CA THR A 40 -4.70 -8.48 -8.36
C THR A 40 -5.69 -9.48 -7.78
N PHE A 41 -5.46 -9.99 -6.57
CA PHE A 41 -6.41 -10.88 -5.89
C PHE A 41 -7.74 -10.18 -5.56
N GLN A 42 -7.70 -8.91 -5.17
CA GLN A 42 -8.92 -8.13 -4.98
C GLN A 42 -9.71 -8.01 -6.29
N ASP A 43 -9.04 -7.78 -7.42
CA ASP A 43 -9.70 -7.64 -8.72
C ASP A 43 -10.30 -8.97 -9.21
N ILE A 44 -9.62 -10.08 -9.00
CA ILE A 44 -10.17 -11.42 -9.25
C ILE A 44 -11.44 -11.64 -8.40
N ARG A 45 -11.38 -11.32 -7.11
CA ARG A 45 -12.55 -11.42 -6.21
C ARG A 45 -13.70 -10.53 -6.67
N ARG A 46 -13.40 -9.32 -7.11
CA ARG A 46 -14.38 -8.39 -7.67
C ARG A 46 -15.08 -8.97 -8.89
N ALA A 47 -14.32 -9.55 -9.81
CA ALA A 47 -14.88 -10.16 -11.01
C ALA A 47 -15.79 -11.37 -10.73
N GLN A 48 -15.57 -12.06 -9.61
CA GLN A 48 -16.30 -13.26 -9.22
C GLN A 48 -17.50 -12.99 -8.29
N ALA A 49 -17.49 -11.88 -7.56
CA ALA A 49 -18.47 -11.61 -6.51
C ALA A 49 -19.52 -10.59 -6.97
N ASN A 50 -20.79 -10.84 -6.58
CA ASN A 50 -21.87 -9.86 -6.76
C ASN A 50 -21.84 -8.74 -5.70
N VAL A 51 -20.98 -8.87 -4.68
CA VAL A 51 -20.82 -7.90 -3.60
C VAL A 51 -19.38 -7.41 -3.61
N TRP A 52 -19.22 -6.11 -3.49
CA TRP A 52 -17.96 -5.40 -3.61
C TRP A 52 -17.69 -4.52 -2.39
N LEU A 53 -16.54 -4.71 -1.77
CA LEU A 53 -16.03 -3.81 -0.74
C LEU A 53 -15.04 -2.84 -1.38
N ASN A 54 -15.37 -1.55 -1.30
CA ASN A 54 -14.56 -0.45 -1.86
C ASN A 54 -13.70 0.21 -0.78
N LEU A 55 -13.02 -0.60 0.02
CA LEU A 55 -12.25 -0.14 1.18
C LEU A 55 -11.01 -1.01 1.35
N SER A 56 -9.84 -0.36 1.50
CA SER A 56 -8.59 -1.00 1.89
C SER A 56 -7.94 -0.24 3.05
N VAL A 57 -7.39 -0.97 3.99
CA VAL A 57 -6.66 -0.41 5.14
C VAL A 57 -5.28 -1.05 5.19
N PHE A 58 -4.25 -0.23 5.15
CA PHE A 58 -2.86 -0.66 5.25
C PHE A 58 -2.23 -0.09 6.52
N ASP A 59 -1.70 -0.97 7.34
CA ASP A 59 -0.94 -0.59 8.52
C ASP A 59 0.55 -0.60 8.22
N GLU A 60 1.24 0.47 8.58
CA GLU A 60 2.68 0.67 8.40
C GLU A 60 3.21 0.45 6.96
N LEU A 61 2.38 0.69 5.96
CA LEU A 61 2.76 0.52 4.56
C LEU A 61 3.97 1.38 4.18
N LEU A 62 4.04 2.61 4.70
CA LEU A 62 5.11 3.58 4.48
C LEU A 62 6.11 3.56 5.65
N ASP A 63 6.64 2.40 5.97
CA ASP A 63 7.57 2.21 7.08
C ASP A 63 9.01 2.69 6.79
N SER A 64 9.90 2.53 7.79
CA SER A 64 11.28 2.96 7.72
C SER A 64 12.16 2.16 6.74
N SER A 65 11.67 1.06 6.19
CA SER A 65 12.40 0.26 5.19
C SER A 65 12.39 0.89 3.80
N LEU A 66 11.53 1.90 3.59
CA LEU A 66 11.41 2.60 2.31
C LEU A 66 12.21 3.90 2.34
N ASP A 67 13.01 4.10 1.31
CA ASP A 67 13.56 5.41 0.95
C ASP A 67 12.50 6.29 0.23
N GLU A 68 12.84 7.52 -0.08
CA GLU A 68 11.91 8.47 -0.69
C GLU A 68 11.37 7.97 -2.04
N LYS A 69 12.22 7.35 -2.86
CA LYS A 69 11.82 6.77 -4.16
C LYS A 69 10.90 5.56 -3.98
N GLY A 70 11.17 4.74 -2.97
CA GLY A 70 10.33 3.61 -2.64
C GLY A 70 8.93 4.02 -2.17
N ILE A 71 8.84 5.10 -1.40
CA ILE A 71 7.56 5.67 -0.99
C ILE A 71 6.78 6.17 -2.20
N GLU A 72 7.41 6.92 -3.11
CA GLU A 72 6.76 7.40 -4.33
C GLU A 72 6.23 6.24 -5.19
N LEU A 73 7.02 5.19 -5.39
CA LEU A 73 6.59 4.00 -6.13
C LEU A 73 5.33 3.36 -5.52
N VAL A 74 5.31 3.20 -4.19
CA VAL A 74 4.16 2.63 -3.47
C VAL A 74 2.93 3.54 -3.60
N LEU A 75 3.12 4.85 -3.48
CA LEU A 75 2.03 5.83 -3.58
C LEU A 75 1.45 5.92 -4.98
N ASP A 76 2.27 5.78 -6.02
CA ASP A 76 1.79 5.80 -7.40
C ASP A 76 0.86 4.61 -7.68
N ILE A 77 1.20 3.42 -7.17
CA ILE A 77 0.32 2.24 -7.24
C ILE A 77 -1.03 2.53 -6.54
N ILE A 78 -0.98 3.16 -5.36
CA ILE A 78 -2.19 3.50 -4.59
C ILE A 78 -3.02 4.55 -5.32
N ARG A 79 -2.40 5.60 -5.86
CA ARG A 79 -3.10 6.65 -6.62
C ARG A 79 -3.81 6.09 -7.85
N GLU A 80 -3.12 5.25 -8.62
CA GLU A 80 -3.73 4.55 -9.77
C GLU A 80 -4.96 3.77 -9.33
N ARG A 81 -4.88 3.09 -8.19
CA ARG A 81 -5.98 2.31 -7.63
C ARG A 81 -7.18 3.17 -7.25
N VAL A 82 -6.93 4.27 -6.53
CA VAL A 82 -7.97 5.24 -6.14
C VAL A 82 -8.64 5.85 -7.37
N GLU A 83 -7.86 6.28 -8.36
CA GLU A 83 -8.39 6.89 -9.58
C GLU A 83 -9.24 5.92 -10.40
N LYS A 84 -8.74 4.70 -10.61
CA LYS A 84 -9.38 3.70 -11.47
C LYS A 84 -10.66 3.13 -10.88
N TYR A 85 -10.67 2.91 -9.57
CA TYR A 85 -11.76 2.17 -8.90
C TYR A 85 -12.55 3.02 -7.89
N GLN A 86 -12.16 4.27 -7.67
CA GLN A 86 -12.72 5.14 -6.63
C GLN A 86 -12.68 4.47 -5.26
N GLU A 87 -11.60 3.77 -4.98
CA GLU A 87 -11.41 2.98 -3.77
C GLU A 87 -11.03 3.87 -2.59
N ALA A 88 -11.66 3.68 -1.43
CA ALA A 88 -11.27 4.32 -0.19
C ALA A 88 -10.07 3.59 0.41
N ILE A 89 -8.91 4.23 0.43
CA ILE A 89 -7.68 3.63 0.96
C ILE A 89 -7.23 4.40 2.20
N TYR A 90 -7.08 3.68 3.31
CA TYR A 90 -6.57 4.22 4.57
C TYR A 90 -5.16 3.68 4.81
N ILE A 91 -4.25 4.59 5.13
CA ILE A 91 -2.87 4.26 5.51
C ILE A 91 -2.66 4.68 6.95
N ILE A 92 -2.30 3.73 7.80
CA ILE A 92 -1.91 3.97 9.19
C ILE A 92 -0.39 4.07 9.22
N SER A 93 0.14 5.11 9.85
CA SER A 93 1.58 5.34 9.96
C SER A 93 1.94 6.09 11.24
N HIS A 94 3.03 5.70 11.87
CA HIS A 94 3.62 6.43 13.00
C HIS A 94 4.62 7.50 12.55
N ARG A 95 4.90 7.59 11.25
CA ARG A 95 5.88 8.51 10.69
C ARG A 95 5.25 9.87 10.37
N LYS A 96 5.79 10.93 10.99
CA LYS A 96 5.37 12.31 10.70
C LYS A 96 5.59 12.69 9.24
N GLU A 97 6.67 12.20 8.66
CA GLU A 97 7.05 12.46 7.27
C GLU A 97 6.01 11.93 6.28
N SER A 98 5.23 10.93 6.67
CA SER A 98 4.17 10.36 5.82
C SER A 98 3.07 11.38 5.49
N MET A 99 2.89 12.41 6.32
CA MET A 99 1.88 13.46 6.09
C MET A 99 2.14 14.25 4.80
N LYS A 100 3.39 14.47 4.43
CA LYS A 100 3.74 15.22 3.21
C LYS A 100 3.22 14.53 1.94
N TYR A 101 2.95 13.24 2.01
CA TYR A 101 2.47 12.45 0.89
C TYR A 101 0.94 12.39 0.78
N CYS A 102 0.21 12.83 1.83
CA CYS A 102 -1.24 12.92 1.80
C CYS A 102 -1.68 14.22 1.13
N THR A 103 -1.70 14.23 -0.21
CA THR A 103 -1.96 15.44 -1.00
C THR A 103 -3.44 15.65 -1.32
N SER A 104 -4.28 14.63 -1.18
CA SER A 104 -5.69 14.66 -1.60
C SER A 104 -6.64 13.96 -0.62
N GLY A 105 -6.20 13.73 0.61
CA GLY A 105 -6.98 13.02 1.61
C GLY A 105 -7.12 13.77 2.92
N GLU A 106 -7.86 13.20 3.85
CA GLU A 106 -7.96 13.68 5.22
C GLU A 106 -6.91 12.99 6.09
N ILE A 107 -6.19 13.78 6.90
CA ILE A 107 -5.28 13.25 7.91
C ILE A 107 -5.99 13.24 9.26
N VAL A 108 -6.08 12.06 9.87
CA VAL A 108 -6.66 11.88 11.21
C VAL A 108 -5.53 11.60 12.20
N PHE A 109 -5.37 12.49 13.16
CA PHE A 109 -4.42 12.31 14.24
C PHE A 109 -5.07 11.56 15.40
N LEU A 110 -4.39 10.52 15.88
CA LEU A 110 -4.81 9.75 17.05
C LEU A 110 -3.74 9.86 18.12
N GLU A 111 -4.15 10.15 19.35
CA GLU A 111 -3.27 10.20 20.51
C GLU A 111 -3.85 9.40 21.68
N LYS A 112 -2.96 8.89 22.54
CA LYS A 112 -3.38 8.16 23.74
C LYS A 112 -3.35 9.10 24.94
N LYS A 113 -4.53 9.42 25.51
CA LYS A 113 -4.67 10.22 26.74
C LYS A 113 -5.28 9.36 27.86
N ASN A 114 -4.58 9.21 28.98
CA ASN A 114 -5.05 8.44 30.13
C ASN A 114 -5.50 7.02 29.78
N GLY A 115 -4.80 6.35 28.85
CA GLY A 115 -5.14 5.00 28.42
C GLY A 115 -6.23 4.90 27.35
N ILE A 116 -6.85 6.01 26.96
CA ILE A 116 -7.92 6.08 25.94
C ILE A 116 -7.37 6.72 24.68
N THR A 117 -7.65 6.12 23.51
CA THR A 117 -7.31 6.70 22.21
C THR A 117 -8.35 7.76 21.84
N VAL A 118 -7.90 8.97 21.56
CA VAL A 118 -8.75 10.10 21.17
C VAL A 118 -8.26 10.68 19.85
N ARG A 119 -9.19 11.26 19.07
CA ARG A 119 -8.85 12.05 17.89
C ARG A 119 -8.28 13.39 18.37
N SER A 120 -7.11 13.74 17.85
CA SER A 120 -6.49 15.06 18.07
C SER A 120 -6.72 15.96 16.87
N THR A 121 -6.80 17.27 17.11
CA THR A 121 -6.89 18.30 16.07
C THR A 121 -5.53 18.80 15.63
N THR A 122 -4.50 18.50 16.41
CA THR A 122 -3.12 18.94 16.16
C THR A 122 -2.14 17.81 16.43
N PHE A 123 -1.03 17.84 15.72
CA PHE A 123 0.11 17.00 16.03
C PHE A 123 0.82 17.59 17.25
N ASN A 124 0.64 17.01 18.44
CA ASN A 124 1.41 17.42 19.61
C ASN A 124 2.82 16.82 19.49
N ASN A 125 3.82 17.71 19.44
CA ASN A 125 5.22 17.33 19.61
C ASN A 125 5.45 17.13 21.11
N GLU A 126 5.49 15.89 21.59
CA GLU A 126 6.23 15.54 22.81
C GLU A 126 7.48 14.77 22.43
#